data_a3199440d74c408ec5e4bd7aa3cc5ee1
#
_entry.id   a3199440d74c408ec5e4bd7aa3cc5ee1
#
_cell.length_a   1.000
_cell.length_b   1.000
_cell.length_c   1.000
_cell.angle_alpha   90.00
_cell.angle_beta   90.00
_cell.angle_gamma   90.00
#
_symmetry.space_group_name_H-M   'P 1'
#
loop_
_entity.id
_entity.type
_entity.pdbx_description
1 polymer ?
#
loop_
_entity_poly.entity_id
_entity_poly.type
_entity_poly.pdbx_seq_one_letter_code
_entity_poly.pdbx_strand_id
1 'polypeptide(L)'
;RELQTGKMPDGKWEKQVGQLEQNLVFLGLAGMMDPPREAAAGAVEAFRKASVRTVMITGDHADTALAIARQLGIAKRREECMTGAQLETLDEGALEERIGSVSVFARVSPEHKVRIVRALKRAGCVMAMTGDGVNDAPALKSADIGIAMGKGGTDVARQAADMILTDDNFATIERAIEEGRGIYENIR
;
A
#
# COMPACT_ATOMS: atom_id res chain seq x y z
N ARG A 1 3.84 4.56 -38.86
CA ARG A 1 5.06 4.33 -39.65
C ARG A 1 5.59 2.97 -39.27
N GLU A 2 5.61 2.00 -40.19
CA GLU A 2 6.31 0.74 -39.95
C GLU A 2 7.81 1.02 -39.89
N LEU A 3 8.41 0.71 -38.79
CA LEU A 3 9.88 0.66 -38.66
C LEU A 3 10.34 -0.59 -39.40
N GLN A 4 10.98 -0.43 -40.55
CA GLN A 4 11.66 -1.55 -41.21
C GLN A 4 12.80 -2.03 -40.29
N THR A 5 12.60 -3.21 -39.66
CA THR A 5 13.49 -3.81 -38.65
C THR A 5 14.83 -4.31 -39.23
N GLY A 6 15.20 -3.96 -40.43
CA GLY A 6 16.33 -4.53 -41.16
C GLY A 6 17.73 -3.96 -40.82
N LYS A 7 17.85 -2.80 -40.18
CA LYS A 7 19.16 -2.23 -39.78
C LYS A 7 18.94 -1.22 -38.68
N MET A 8 19.05 -1.67 -37.46
CA MET A 8 19.19 -0.78 -36.31
C MET A 8 20.66 -0.42 -36.10
N PRO A 9 21.06 0.85 -36.22
CA PRO A 9 22.43 1.25 -35.94
C PRO A 9 22.68 1.21 -34.44
N ASP A 10 23.75 0.56 -34.04
CA ASP A 10 24.20 0.52 -32.67
C ASP A 10 24.35 1.93 -32.07
N GLY A 11 23.69 2.17 -30.94
CA GLY A 11 24.10 3.18 -29.95
C GLY A 11 23.71 4.64 -30.19
N LYS A 12 22.74 5.01 -31.06
CA LYS A 12 22.35 6.41 -31.29
C LYS A 12 20.83 6.71 -31.16
N TRP A 13 20.16 6.01 -30.28
CA TRP A 13 18.71 6.14 -30.06
C TRP A 13 18.30 7.53 -29.58
N GLU A 14 19.06 8.10 -28.64
CA GLU A 14 18.72 9.37 -27.97
C GLU A 14 18.64 10.56 -28.94
N LYS A 15 19.40 10.54 -30.05
CA LYS A 15 19.37 11.60 -31.07
C LYS A 15 18.24 11.48 -32.08
N GLN A 16 17.57 10.33 -32.16
CA GLN A 16 16.52 10.06 -33.12
C GLN A 16 15.10 10.04 -32.53
N VAL A 17 14.96 10.05 -31.19
CA VAL A 17 13.67 10.00 -30.49
C VAL A 17 12.72 11.08 -31.01
N GLY A 18 13.16 12.32 -31.14
CA GLY A 18 12.34 13.41 -31.65
C GLY A 18 11.86 13.26 -33.10
N GLN A 19 12.53 12.41 -33.93
CA GLN A 19 12.07 12.09 -35.29
C GLN A 19 11.10 10.90 -35.29
N LEU A 20 11.24 9.99 -34.34
CA LEU A 20 10.34 8.82 -34.21
C LEU A 20 8.95 9.22 -33.70
N GLU A 21 8.86 10.28 -32.92
CA GLU A 21 7.60 10.78 -32.36
C GLU A 21 6.82 11.70 -33.30
N GLN A 22 7.26 11.88 -34.57
CA GLN A 22 6.54 12.68 -35.54
C GLN A 22 5.65 11.82 -36.45
N ASN A 23 4.49 12.37 -36.80
CA ASN A 23 3.51 11.72 -37.69
C ASN A 23 3.05 10.34 -37.19
N LEU A 24 2.86 10.20 -35.87
CA LEU A 24 2.34 8.98 -35.30
C LEU A 24 0.86 8.80 -35.63
N VAL A 25 0.47 7.55 -35.91
CA VAL A 25 -0.92 7.15 -36.05
C VAL A 25 -1.36 6.51 -34.75
N PHE A 26 -2.42 7.03 -34.15
CA PHE A 26 -2.99 6.41 -32.95
C PHE A 26 -3.57 5.04 -33.30
N LEU A 27 -2.98 3.98 -32.74
CA LEU A 27 -3.39 2.60 -32.98
C LEU A 27 -4.38 2.10 -31.92
N GLY A 28 -4.30 2.64 -30.71
CA GLY A 28 -5.13 2.22 -29.59
C GLY A 28 -4.44 2.41 -28.24
N LEU A 29 -5.12 1.97 -27.21
CA LEU A 29 -4.63 1.95 -25.82
C LEU A 29 -4.46 0.50 -25.38
N ALA A 30 -3.36 0.20 -24.72
CA ALA A 30 -3.15 -1.05 -24.00
C ALA A 30 -3.22 -0.76 -22.50
N GLY A 31 -4.20 -1.36 -21.81
CA GLY A 31 -4.31 -1.28 -20.36
C GLY A 31 -3.54 -2.42 -19.70
N MET A 32 -2.75 -2.10 -18.69
CA MET A 32 -2.09 -3.08 -17.84
C MET A 32 -2.65 -2.94 -16.42
N MET A 33 -2.96 -4.08 -15.79
CA MET A 33 -3.46 -4.12 -14.42
C MET A 33 -2.71 -5.22 -13.66
N ASP A 34 -2.20 -4.87 -12.50
CA ASP A 34 -1.67 -5.84 -11.53
C ASP A 34 -2.80 -6.18 -10.54
N PRO A 35 -3.40 -7.38 -10.63
CA PRO A 35 -4.53 -7.72 -9.78
C PRO A 35 -4.07 -7.97 -8.34
N PRO A 36 -4.93 -7.72 -7.35
CA PRO A 36 -4.66 -8.12 -5.97
C PRO A 36 -4.42 -9.63 -5.88
N ARG A 37 -3.59 -10.05 -4.94
CA ARG A 37 -3.41 -11.49 -4.65
C ARG A 37 -4.74 -12.10 -4.21
N GLU A 38 -5.08 -13.29 -4.70
CA GLU A 38 -6.36 -13.95 -4.38
C GLU A 38 -6.61 -14.11 -2.88
N ALA A 39 -5.56 -14.43 -2.12
CA ALA A 39 -5.64 -14.58 -0.67
C ALA A 39 -5.94 -13.27 0.08
N ALA A 40 -5.70 -12.09 -0.53
CA ALA A 40 -5.83 -10.80 0.15
C ALA A 40 -7.29 -10.48 0.48
N ALA A 41 -8.23 -10.77 -0.41
CA ALA A 41 -9.66 -10.50 -0.16
C ALA A 41 -10.20 -11.34 1.00
N GLY A 42 -9.82 -12.62 1.07
CA GLY A 42 -10.16 -13.51 2.18
C GLY A 42 -9.61 -13.01 3.52
N ALA A 43 -8.35 -12.58 3.54
CA ALA A 43 -7.71 -12.04 4.73
C ALA A 43 -8.37 -10.74 5.23
N VAL A 44 -8.72 -9.82 4.33
CA VAL A 44 -9.44 -8.58 4.68
C VAL A 44 -10.81 -8.88 5.29
N GLU A 45 -11.54 -9.85 4.73
CA GLU A 45 -12.84 -10.27 5.29
C GLU A 45 -12.68 -10.92 6.67
N ALA A 46 -11.65 -11.73 6.87
CA ALA A 46 -11.34 -12.33 8.15
C ALA A 46 -10.98 -11.28 9.21
N PHE A 47 -10.15 -10.29 8.86
CA PHE A 47 -9.87 -9.15 9.74
C PHE A 47 -11.14 -8.39 10.12
N ARG A 48 -12.02 -8.13 9.15
CA ARG A 48 -13.30 -7.47 9.41
C ARG A 48 -14.16 -8.26 10.40
N LYS A 49 -14.24 -9.59 10.27
CA LYS A 49 -14.94 -10.47 11.22
C LYS A 49 -14.31 -10.43 12.61
N ALA A 50 -12.97 -10.32 12.66
CA ALA A 50 -12.21 -10.16 13.90
C ALA A 50 -12.26 -8.73 14.48
N SER A 51 -13.09 -7.83 13.92
CA SER A 51 -13.17 -6.41 14.29
C SER A 51 -11.85 -5.64 14.14
N VAL A 52 -11.02 -6.08 13.18
CA VAL A 52 -9.79 -5.39 12.76
C VAL A 52 -10.06 -4.64 11.48
N ARG A 53 -9.88 -3.32 11.49
CA ARG A 53 -10.03 -2.46 10.31
C ARG A 53 -8.78 -2.51 9.46
N THR A 54 -8.93 -2.80 8.18
CA THR A 54 -7.84 -2.73 7.20
C THR A 54 -7.79 -1.33 6.58
N VAL A 55 -6.59 -0.74 6.52
CA VAL A 55 -6.32 0.54 5.86
C VAL A 55 -5.26 0.32 4.79
N MET A 56 -5.51 0.79 3.57
CA MET A 56 -4.57 0.72 2.46
C MET A 56 -3.76 2.02 2.37
N ILE A 57 -2.44 1.88 2.34
CA ILE A 57 -1.51 3.01 2.19
C ILE A 57 -0.60 2.72 0.98
N THR A 58 -0.68 3.55 -0.08
CA THR A 58 0.02 3.28 -1.34
C THR A 58 0.57 4.55 -1.99
N GLY A 59 1.63 4.40 -2.78
CA GLY A 59 2.13 5.42 -3.70
C GLY A 59 1.31 5.56 -4.99
N ASP A 60 0.38 4.64 -5.27
CA ASP A 60 -0.42 4.60 -6.48
C ASP A 60 -1.40 5.76 -6.58
N HIS A 61 -1.90 5.99 -7.81
CA HIS A 61 -2.94 6.97 -8.05
C HIS A 61 -4.24 6.63 -7.32
N ALA A 62 -4.96 7.67 -6.87
CA ALA A 62 -6.16 7.50 -6.05
C ALA A 62 -7.24 6.63 -6.69
N ASP A 63 -7.43 6.74 -8.01
CA ASP A 63 -8.44 5.95 -8.72
C ASP A 63 -8.05 4.46 -8.79
N THR A 64 -6.76 4.17 -8.99
CA THR A 64 -6.21 2.80 -8.95
C THR A 64 -6.34 2.21 -7.56
N ALA A 65 -5.88 2.95 -6.54
CA ALA A 65 -5.95 2.52 -5.15
C ALA A 65 -7.40 2.25 -4.71
N LEU A 66 -8.34 3.11 -5.08
CA LEU A 66 -9.75 2.95 -4.76
C LEU A 66 -10.38 1.76 -5.50
N ALA A 67 -10.00 1.51 -6.76
CA ALA A 67 -10.46 0.35 -7.51
C ALA A 67 -10.02 -0.97 -6.83
N ILE A 68 -8.76 -1.06 -6.44
CA ILE A 68 -8.21 -2.21 -5.70
C ILE A 68 -8.88 -2.35 -4.33
N ALA A 69 -9.02 -1.25 -3.59
CA ALA A 69 -9.66 -1.25 -2.28
C ALA A 69 -11.12 -1.72 -2.32
N ARG A 70 -11.85 -1.39 -3.38
CA ARG A 70 -13.22 -1.90 -3.62
C ARG A 70 -13.24 -3.39 -3.88
N GLN A 71 -12.32 -3.91 -4.69
CA GLN A 71 -12.21 -5.35 -4.95
C GLN A 71 -11.88 -6.13 -3.68
N LEU A 72 -11.07 -5.56 -2.80
CA LEU A 72 -10.69 -6.16 -1.52
C LEU A 72 -11.72 -5.95 -0.39
N GLY A 73 -12.76 -5.12 -0.60
CA GLY A 73 -13.73 -4.79 0.43
C GLY A 73 -13.23 -3.83 1.51
N ILE A 74 -12.13 -3.12 1.28
CA ILE A 74 -11.52 -2.15 2.20
C ILE A 74 -12.28 -0.82 2.19
N ALA A 75 -12.70 -0.35 1.00
CA ALA A 75 -13.44 0.90 0.82
C ALA A 75 -14.56 0.71 -0.19
N LYS A 76 -15.61 1.53 -0.08
CA LYS A 76 -16.76 1.53 -1.01
C LYS A 76 -16.93 2.88 -1.70
N ARG A 77 -16.67 3.96 -1.01
CA ARG A 77 -16.94 5.33 -1.44
C ARG A 77 -15.65 6.11 -1.69
N ARG A 78 -15.75 7.15 -2.51
CA ARG A 78 -14.61 8.02 -2.84
C ARG A 78 -14.11 8.80 -1.61
N GLU A 79 -15.01 9.16 -0.72
CA GLU A 79 -14.75 9.94 0.50
C GLU A 79 -13.87 9.17 1.49
N GLU A 80 -13.81 7.84 1.39
CA GLU A 80 -12.95 6.97 2.18
C GLU A 80 -11.48 6.96 1.68
N CYS A 81 -11.20 7.69 0.58
CA CYS A 81 -9.86 7.82 0.00
C CYS A 81 -9.34 9.25 0.19
N MET A 82 -8.14 9.38 0.76
CA MET A 82 -7.40 10.63 0.92
C MET A 82 -6.07 10.55 0.17
N THR A 83 -5.71 11.61 -0.54
CA THR A 83 -4.40 11.70 -1.21
C THR A 83 -3.35 12.34 -0.31
N GLY A 84 -2.05 12.11 -0.61
CA GLY A 84 -0.95 12.78 0.08
C GLY A 84 -1.07 14.30 0.04
N ALA A 85 -1.46 14.88 -1.10
CA ALA A 85 -1.69 16.32 -1.22
C ALA A 85 -2.82 16.83 -0.30
N GLN A 86 -3.91 16.08 -0.15
CA GLN A 86 -4.97 16.41 0.80
C GLN A 86 -4.49 16.27 2.25
N LEU A 87 -3.69 15.24 2.53
CA LEU A 87 -3.10 15.04 3.85
C LEU A 87 -2.22 16.24 4.26
N GLU A 88 -1.42 16.78 3.32
CA GLU A 88 -0.55 17.93 3.57
C GLU A 88 -1.31 19.20 3.94
N THR A 89 -2.54 19.37 3.45
CA THR A 89 -3.37 20.57 3.77
C THR A 89 -4.02 20.51 5.16
N LEU A 90 -4.02 19.36 5.82
CA LEU A 90 -4.63 19.19 7.14
C LEU A 90 -3.58 19.44 8.23
N ASP A 91 -3.97 20.16 9.28
CA ASP A 91 -3.23 20.16 10.54
C ASP A 91 -3.46 18.84 11.30
N GLU A 92 -2.77 18.66 12.43
CA GLU A 92 -2.82 17.40 13.17
C GLU A 92 -4.21 17.13 13.78
N GLY A 93 -4.91 18.16 14.27
CA GLY A 93 -6.25 18.04 14.84
C GLY A 93 -7.28 17.64 13.79
N ALA A 94 -7.30 18.35 12.66
CA ALA A 94 -8.18 18.04 11.53
C ALA A 94 -7.91 16.65 10.95
N LEU A 95 -6.65 16.19 10.97
CA LEU A 95 -6.31 14.83 10.56
C LEU A 95 -6.87 13.80 11.55
N GLU A 96 -6.73 14.01 12.85
CA GLU A 96 -7.25 13.09 13.88
C GLU A 96 -8.77 12.92 13.78
N GLU A 97 -9.51 14.00 13.55
CA GLU A 97 -10.97 13.95 13.37
C GLU A 97 -11.37 13.11 12.13
N ARG A 98 -10.59 13.20 11.07
CA ARG A 98 -10.91 12.53 9.79
C ARG A 98 -10.33 11.13 9.64
N ILE A 99 -9.24 10.80 10.35
CA ILE A 99 -8.49 9.55 10.16
C ILE A 99 -9.36 8.31 10.33
N GLY A 100 -10.36 8.38 11.21
CA GLY A 100 -11.32 7.30 11.46
C GLY A 100 -12.20 6.95 10.25
N SER A 101 -12.45 7.89 9.36
CA SER A 101 -13.31 7.71 8.18
C SER A 101 -12.55 7.36 6.89
N VAL A 102 -11.22 7.43 6.91
CA VAL A 102 -10.37 7.17 5.74
C VAL A 102 -9.84 5.75 5.77
N SER A 103 -10.11 4.97 4.74
CA SER A 103 -9.65 3.59 4.58
C SER A 103 -8.56 3.43 3.50
N VAL A 104 -8.35 4.45 2.67
CA VAL A 104 -7.34 4.43 1.58
C VAL A 104 -6.55 5.73 1.59
N PHE A 105 -5.23 5.61 1.68
CA PHE A 105 -4.30 6.71 1.49
C PHE A 105 -3.49 6.48 0.21
N ALA A 106 -3.66 7.37 -0.78
CA ALA A 106 -3.08 7.27 -2.11
C ALA A 106 -2.07 8.38 -2.39
N ARG A 107 -1.08 8.14 -3.24
CA ARG A 107 -0.01 9.10 -3.57
C ARG A 107 0.71 9.63 -2.33
N VAL A 108 1.00 8.75 -1.38
CA VAL A 108 1.66 9.11 -0.12
C VAL A 108 3.18 8.91 -0.19
N SER A 109 3.91 9.82 0.43
CA SER A 109 5.35 9.73 0.65
C SER A 109 5.68 8.90 1.90
N PRO A 110 6.94 8.52 2.14
CA PRO A 110 7.35 7.85 3.38
C PRO A 110 7.01 8.65 4.65
N GLU A 111 7.14 9.97 4.63
CA GLU A 111 6.81 10.87 5.74
C GLU A 111 5.31 10.83 6.03
N HIS A 112 4.48 10.78 4.99
CA HIS A 112 3.03 10.63 5.13
C HIS A 112 2.66 9.33 5.84
N LYS A 113 3.36 8.22 5.56
CA LYS A 113 3.10 6.93 6.24
C LYS A 113 3.31 7.06 7.75
N VAL A 114 4.39 7.69 8.17
CA VAL A 114 4.66 7.93 9.61
C VAL A 114 3.60 8.85 10.21
N ARG A 115 3.18 9.88 9.49
CA ARG A 115 2.15 10.82 9.94
C ARG A 115 0.80 10.14 10.14
N ILE A 116 0.40 9.27 9.20
CA ILE A 116 -0.83 8.46 9.28
C ILE A 116 -0.79 7.54 10.49
N VAL A 117 0.33 6.82 10.68
CA VAL A 117 0.54 5.93 11.83
C VAL A 117 0.36 6.69 13.14
N ARG A 118 1.01 7.84 13.28
CA ARG A 118 0.92 8.67 14.50
C ARG A 118 -0.49 9.20 14.74
N ALA A 119 -1.19 9.62 13.68
CA ALA A 119 -2.57 10.11 13.80
C ALA A 119 -3.53 9.00 14.25
N LEU A 120 -3.41 7.78 13.71
CA LEU A 120 -4.20 6.62 14.14
C LEU A 120 -3.93 6.27 15.62
N LYS A 121 -2.67 6.31 16.05
CA LYS A 121 -2.31 6.07 17.46
C LYS A 121 -2.89 7.15 18.39
N ARG A 122 -2.82 8.42 18.03
CA ARG A 122 -3.43 9.53 18.79
C ARG A 122 -4.95 9.40 18.87
N ALA A 123 -5.59 8.87 17.81
CA ALA A 123 -7.01 8.55 17.80
C ALA A 123 -7.36 7.31 18.66
N GLY A 124 -6.41 6.75 19.42
CA GLY A 124 -6.62 5.60 20.32
C GLY A 124 -6.62 4.23 19.64
N CYS A 125 -6.20 4.13 18.37
CA CYS A 125 -6.11 2.86 17.68
C CYS A 125 -4.82 2.12 18.07
N VAL A 126 -4.94 0.82 18.37
CA VAL A 126 -3.81 -0.12 18.37
C VAL A 126 -3.62 -0.60 16.94
N MET A 127 -2.45 -0.41 16.37
CA MET A 127 -2.25 -0.68 14.96
C MET A 127 -1.02 -1.53 14.64
N ALA A 128 -1.19 -2.41 13.66
CA ALA A 128 -0.11 -3.08 12.97
C ALA A 128 0.13 -2.39 11.63
N MET A 129 1.40 -2.23 11.25
CA MET A 129 1.84 -1.70 9.96
C MET A 129 2.59 -2.79 9.19
N THR A 130 2.18 -3.06 7.96
CA THR A 130 2.92 -3.96 7.07
C THR A 130 3.76 -3.16 6.08
N GLY A 131 4.95 -3.65 5.75
CA GLY A 131 5.83 -3.03 4.77
C GLY A 131 6.93 -3.97 4.29
N ASP A 132 7.50 -3.70 3.12
CA ASP A 132 8.55 -4.49 2.50
C ASP A 132 9.79 -3.67 2.11
N GLY A 133 9.64 -2.35 2.01
CA GLY A 133 10.66 -1.45 1.53
C GLY A 133 11.41 -0.68 2.62
N VAL A 134 12.55 -0.11 2.23
CA VAL A 134 13.32 0.82 3.06
C VAL A 134 12.47 2.02 3.48
N ASN A 135 11.57 2.47 2.59
CA ASN A 135 10.67 3.59 2.81
C ASN A 135 9.59 3.32 3.86
N ASP A 136 9.35 2.05 4.21
CA ASP A 136 8.37 1.65 5.21
C ASP A 136 8.96 1.56 6.61
N ALA A 137 10.27 1.41 6.74
CA ALA A 137 10.93 1.16 8.00
C ALA A 137 10.62 2.20 9.11
N PRO A 138 10.56 3.52 8.84
CA PRO A 138 10.16 4.49 9.86
C PRO A 138 8.71 4.33 10.31
N ALA A 139 7.80 3.95 9.41
CA ALA A 139 6.39 3.69 9.73
C ALA A 139 6.22 2.37 10.49
N LEU A 140 6.92 1.30 10.08
CA LEU A 140 6.97 0.02 10.80
C LEU A 140 7.39 0.23 12.25
N LYS A 141 8.48 0.96 12.47
CA LYS A 141 9.00 1.26 13.82
C LYS A 141 8.09 2.17 14.65
N SER A 142 7.24 2.97 14.01
CA SER A 142 6.30 3.89 14.68
C SER A 142 4.98 3.22 15.04
N ALA A 143 4.64 2.09 14.45
CA ALA A 143 3.45 1.30 14.73
C ALA A 143 3.53 0.64 16.13
N ASP A 144 2.43 0.08 16.61
CA ASP A 144 2.45 -0.76 17.81
C ASP A 144 3.02 -2.15 17.49
N ILE A 145 2.80 -2.62 16.26
CA ILE A 145 3.41 -3.85 15.73
C ILE A 145 3.84 -3.57 14.27
N GLY A 146 5.14 -3.56 14.02
CA GLY A 146 5.70 -3.54 12.67
C GLY A 146 5.78 -4.96 12.10
N ILE A 147 5.30 -5.17 10.88
CA ILE A 147 5.29 -6.48 10.21
C ILE A 147 6.02 -6.34 8.87
N ALA A 148 7.12 -7.07 8.68
CA ALA A 148 7.86 -7.07 7.44
C ALA A 148 7.66 -8.36 6.62
N MET A 149 7.77 -8.24 5.29
CA MET A 149 7.85 -9.39 4.39
C MET A 149 9.21 -10.07 4.53
N GLY A 150 9.24 -11.41 4.57
CA GLY A 150 10.45 -12.18 4.79
C GLY A 150 11.27 -12.36 3.52
N LYS A 151 10.66 -12.87 2.45
CA LYS A 151 11.33 -13.14 1.17
C LYS A 151 11.44 -11.88 0.29
N GLY A 152 10.34 -11.14 0.15
CA GLY A 152 10.27 -9.92 -0.67
C GLY A 152 10.69 -8.65 0.07
N GLY A 153 10.84 -8.70 1.40
CA GLY A 153 11.21 -7.54 2.21
C GLY A 153 12.71 -7.23 2.18
N THR A 154 13.06 -5.95 2.30
CA THR A 154 14.44 -5.52 2.46
C THR A 154 14.95 -5.81 3.88
N ASP A 155 16.28 -5.91 4.06
CA ASP A 155 16.90 -6.07 5.38
C ASP A 155 16.53 -4.93 6.32
N VAL A 156 16.42 -3.72 5.80
CA VAL A 156 16.04 -2.54 6.59
C VAL A 156 14.61 -2.65 7.12
N ALA A 157 13.66 -3.09 6.30
CA ALA A 157 12.28 -3.33 6.74
C ALA A 157 12.22 -4.44 7.79
N ARG A 158 12.94 -5.57 7.57
CA ARG A 158 13.01 -6.68 8.55
C ARG A 158 13.60 -6.25 9.89
N GLN A 159 14.65 -5.42 9.89
CA GLN A 159 15.25 -4.91 11.13
C GLN A 159 14.37 -3.90 11.87
N ALA A 160 13.47 -3.22 11.16
CA ALA A 160 12.54 -2.25 11.75
C ALA A 160 11.25 -2.89 12.28
N ALA A 161 10.97 -4.15 11.93
CA ALA A 161 9.74 -4.84 12.26
C ALA A 161 9.85 -5.68 13.53
N ASP A 162 8.73 -5.87 14.22
CA ASP A 162 8.58 -6.76 15.37
C ASP A 162 8.26 -8.19 14.95
N MET A 163 7.65 -8.36 13.76
CA MET A 163 7.25 -9.63 13.18
C MET A 163 7.71 -9.73 11.72
N ILE A 164 8.09 -10.92 11.29
CA ILE A 164 8.47 -11.22 9.91
C ILE A 164 7.58 -12.33 9.35
N LEU A 165 6.90 -12.06 8.23
CA LEU A 165 6.10 -13.05 7.51
C LEU A 165 7.02 -13.87 6.59
N THR A 166 7.42 -15.04 7.02
CA THR A 166 8.37 -15.90 6.28
C THR A 166 7.82 -16.44 4.95
N ASP A 167 6.51 -16.47 4.80
CA ASP A 167 5.78 -16.90 3.59
C ASP A 167 5.33 -15.74 2.70
N ASP A 168 5.56 -14.48 3.11
CA ASP A 168 5.08 -13.26 2.46
C ASP A 168 3.55 -13.24 2.24
N ASN A 169 2.82 -13.98 3.06
CA ASN A 169 1.39 -14.11 2.94
C ASN A 169 0.66 -13.25 3.97
N PHE A 170 -0.04 -12.23 3.49
CA PHE A 170 -0.84 -11.34 4.33
C PHE A 170 -1.91 -12.07 5.16
N ALA A 171 -2.43 -13.20 4.66
CA ALA A 171 -3.39 -14.03 5.40
C ALA A 171 -2.79 -14.66 6.66
N THR A 172 -1.47 -14.80 6.76
CA THR A 172 -0.79 -15.33 7.96
C THR A 172 -0.94 -14.41 9.16
N ILE A 173 -1.18 -13.12 8.94
CA ILE A 173 -1.47 -12.15 10.00
C ILE A 173 -2.78 -12.50 10.74
N GLU A 174 -3.78 -13.02 10.02
CA GLU A 174 -5.04 -13.48 10.64
C GLU A 174 -4.77 -14.54 11.71
N ARG A 175 -3.97 -15.53 11.36
CA ARG A 175 -3.59 -16.61 12.30
C ARG A 175 -2.83 -16.06 13.50
N ALA A 176 -1.94 -15.09 13.29
CA ALA A 176 -1.23 -14.44 14.39
C ALA A 176 -2.17 -13.68 15.34
N ILE A 177 -3.23 -13.06 14.81
CA ILE A 177 -4.26 -12.39 15.63
C ILE A 177 -5.07 -13.42 16.44
N GLU A 178 -5.47 -14.54 15.83
CA GLU A 178 -6.22 -15.60 16.51
C GLU A 178 -5.39 -16.21 17.66
N GLU A 179 -4.15 -16.58 17.36
CA GLU A 179 -3.22 -17.14 18.38
C GLU A 179 -2.96 -16.14 19.52
N GLY A 180 -2.70 -14.87 19.18
CA GLY A 180 -2.49 -13.83 20.18
C GLY A 180 -3.70 -13.61 21.09
N ARG A 181 -4.92 -13.67 20.55
CA ARG A 181 -6.16 -13.61 21.36
C ARG A 181 -6.34 -14.83 22.23
N GLY A 182 -6.07 -16.04 21.70
CA GLY A 182 -6.11 -17.27 22.48
C GLY A 182 -5.13 -17.26 23.66
N ILE A 183 -3.90 -16.77 23.45
CA ILE A 183 -2.93 -16.58 24.52
C ILE A 183 -3.44 -15.62 25.58
N TYR A 184 -4.00 -14.47 25.15
CA TYR A 184 -4.54 -13.46 26.08
C TYR A 184 -5.71 -14.00 26.92
N GLU A 185 -6.62 -14.79 26.32
CA GLU A 185 -7.73 -15.43 27.02
C GLU A 185 -7.24 -16.45 28.06
N ASN A 186 -6.15 -17.17 27.76
CA ASN A 186 -5.56 -18.15 28.69
C ASN A 186 -4.81 -17.52 29.89
N ILE A 187 -4.41 -16.25 29.76
CA ILE A 187 -3.70 -15.52 30.85
C ILE A 187 -4.70 -14.84 31.81
N ARG A 188 -5.91 -14.58 31.35
CA ARG A 188 -6.97 -13.87 32.10
C ARG A 188 -7.79 -14.84 32.95
#